data_304317b6e7055cc9539ab1456e5543a6
#
_entry.id   304317b6e7055cc9539ab1456e5543a6
#
_cell.length_a   1.000
_cell.length_b   1.000
_cell.length_c   1.000
_cell.angle_alpha   90.00
_cell.angle_beta   90.00
_cell.angle_gamma   90.00
#
_symmetry.space_group_name_H-M   'P 1'
#
loop_
_entity.id
_entity.type
_entity.pdbx_description
1 polymer ?
#
loop_
_entity_poly.entity_id
_entity_poly.type
_entity_poly.pdbx_seq_one_letter_code
_entity_poly.pdbx_strand_id
1 'polypeptide(L)'
;MSASSNNTWFSRRRLLETGFWVLLITVLWTLDLMTKFAVRERTGVGLDDFRLIAEQVTSGLAALIMVLFVVRWLDLFPLRRNNPAQTLVGHVAGSVIFATGHFLLLSLFRYVGYFFFGRQFVFGSRVMENLVFEYQKDIKIYVGMVAIIAIYRHYTAVPRPVAAAPAETRRLMVQTRNGERVIPFDQIEFLEAARNYIVVHANGHEFLVRDTMANLERKLAGASFARSHRS
;
A
#
# COMPACT_ATOMS: atom_id res chain seq x y z
N MET A 1 4.29 23.91 -24.25
CA MET A 1 3.04 23.31 -23.77
C MET A 1 3.09 21.83 -24.16
N SER A 2 3.40 20.98 -23.24
CA SER A 2 3.30 19.53 -23.42
C SER A 2 2.94 18.94 -22.04
N ALA A 3 1.65 18.75 -21.82
CA ALA A 3 1.13 18.04 -20.65
C ALA A 3 1.33 16.55 -20.90
N SER A 4 2.42 15.97 -20.38
CA SER A 4 2.53 14.53 -20.26
C SER A 4 1.54 14.06 -19.18
N SER A 5 0.39 13.57 -19.62
CA SER A 5 -0.54 12.83 -18.78
C SER A 5 0.18 11.58 -18.27
N ASN A 6 0.69 11.65 -17.04
CA ASN A 6 1.18 10.49 -16.32
C ASN A 6 0.03 9.52 -16.08
N ASN A 7 -0.19 8.63 -17.04
CA ASN A 7 -1.15 7.53 -16.98
C ASN A 7 -0.58 6.45 -16.03
N THR A 8 -0.55 6.75 -14.73
CA THR A 8 0.06 5.95 -13.66
C THR A 8 -0.74 4.69 -13.29
N TRP A 9 -1.78 4.35 -14.07
CA TRP A 9 -2.62 3.17 -13.84
C TRP A 9 -1.89 1.84 -14.06
N PHE A 10 -0.85 1.84 -14.90
CA PHE A 10 -0.07 0.66 -15.28
C PHE A 10 1.39 0.70 -14.81
N SER A 11 1.66 1.21 -13.61
CA SER A 11 3.01 1.09 -13.09
C SER A 11 3.36 -0.39 -12.89
N ARG A 12 4.58 -0.80 -13.27
CA ARG A 12 5.11 -2.17 -13.11
C ARG A 12 4.84 -2.74 -11.73
N ARG A 13 4.89 -1.90 -10.69
CA ARG A 13 4.60 -2.26 -9.31
C ARG A 13 3.14 -2.70 -9.11
N ARG A 14 2.17 -1.99 -9.69
CA ARG A 14 0.73 -2.34 -9.59
C ARG A 14 0.43 -3.65 -10.31
N LEU A 15 1.05 -3.88 -11.46
CA LEU A 15 0.92 -5.15 -12.19
C LEU A 15 1.45 -6.33 -11.38
N LEU A 16 2.63 -6.18 -10.74
CA LEU A 16 3.20 -7.22 -9.87
C LEU A 16 2.34 -7.45 -8.63
N GLU A 17 1.83 -6.39 -7.99
CA GLU A 17 0.93 -6.48 -6.85
C GLU A 17 -0.37 -7.21 -7.23
N THR A 18 -0.99 -6.84 -8.34
CA THR A 18 -2.21 -7.51 -8.84
C THR A 18 -1.92 -8.97 -9.21
N GLY A 19 -0.83 -9.24 -9.92
CA GLY A 19 -0.43 -10.61 -10.28
C GLY A 19 -0.19 -11.50 -9.07
N PHE A 20 0.46 -10.99 -8.04
CA PHE A 20 0.64 -11.69 -6.78
C PHE A 20 -0.71 -12.06 -6.14
N TRP A 21 -1.67 -11.13 -6.11
CA TRP A 21 -2.98 -11.37 -5.54
C TRP A 21 -3.79 -12.41 -6.33
N VAL A 22 -3.76 -12.31 -7.65
CA VAL A 22 -4.42 -13.30 -8.51
C VAL A 22 -3.85 -14.69 -8.24
N LEU A 23 -2.52 -14.81 -8.19
CA LEU A 23 -1.85 -16.09 -7.91
C LEU A 23 -2.22 -16.62 -6.52
N LEU A 24 -2.09 -15.80 -5.48
CA LEU A 24 -2.37 -16.20 -4.10
C LEU A 24 -3.82 -16.66 -3.94
N ILE A 25 -4.79 -15.91 -4.45
CA ILE A 25 -6.20 -16.28 -4.38
C ILE A 25 -6.46 -17.55 -5.14
N THR A 26 -5.90 -17.72 -6.34
CA THR A 26 -6.07 -18.94 -7.13
C THR A 26 -5.53 -20.16 -6.41
N VAL A 27 -4.35 -20.05 -5.77
CA VAL A 27 -3.77 -21.15 -4.98
C VAL A 27 -4.66 -21.50 -3.78
N LEU A 28 -5.03 -20.50 -2.96
CA LEU A 28 -5.87 -20.74 -1.78
C LEU A 28 -7.22 -21.31 -2.15
N TRP A 29 -7.80 -20.83 -3.24
CA TRP A 29 -9.06 -21.30 -3.78
C TRP A 29 -9.00 -22.76 -4.29
N THR A 30 -7.91 -23.13 -4.97
CA THR A 30 -7.68 -24.51 -5.41
C THR A 30 -7.53 -25.45 -4.23
N LEU A 31 -6.80 -25.04 -3.18
CA LEU A 31 -6.63 -25.83 -1.95
C LEU A 31 -7.96 -26.00 -1.21
N ASP A 32 -8.80 -24.98 -1.14
CA ASP A 32 -10.13 -25.05 -0.53
C ASP A 32 -11.04 -26.03 -1.32
N LEU A 33 -11.02 -25.97 -2.65
CA LEU A 33 -11.75 -26.90 -3.51
C LEU A 33 -11.31 -28.35 -3.29
N MET A 34 -10.00 -28.61 -3.28
CA MET A 34 -9.45 -29.94 -3.01
C MET A 34 -9.87 -30.44 -1.64
N THR A 35 -9.88 -29.56 -0.62
CA THR A 35 -10.31 -29.92 0.73
C THR A 35 -11.79 -30.34 0.74
N LYS A 36 -12.65 -29.59 0.04
CA LYS A 36 -14.08 -29.92 -0.06
C LYS A 36 -14.34 -31.25 -0.75
N PHE A 37 -13.59 -31.57 -1.81
CA PHE A 37 -13.66 -32.88 -2.45
C PHE A 37 -13.22 -34.00 -1.50
N ALA A 38 -12.09 -33.82 -0.81
CA ALA A 38 -11.59 -34.83 0.12
C ALA A 38 -12.54 -35.08 1.32
N VAL A 39 -13.16 -34.02 1.85
CA VAL A 39 -14.16 -34.15 2.93
C VAL A 39 -15.38 -34.90 2.41
N ARG A 40 -15.86 -34.61 1.22
CA ARG A 40 -17.01 -35.28 0.62
C ARG A 40 -16.73 -36.77 0.41
N GLU A 41 -15.56 -37.13 -0.13
CA GLU A 41 -15.16 -38.53 -0.29
C GLU A 41 -15.14 -39.31 1.03
N ARG A 42 -14.65 -38.67 2.10
CA ARG A 42 -14.55 -39.30 3.42
C ARG A 42 -15.88 -39.45 4.15
N THR A 43 -16.77 -38.50 3.99
CA THR A 43 -18.01 -38.43 4.79
C THR A 43 -19.24 -38.88 4.02
N GLY A 44 -19.18 -38.96 2.71
CA GLY A 44 -20.34 -39.17 1.84
C GLY A 44 -21.36 -38.01 1.89
N VAL A 45 -21.06 -36.93 2.63
CA VAL A 45 -21.93 -35.79 2.81
C VAL A 45 -21.37 -34.60 2.04
N GLY A 46 -22.20 -33.90 1.30
CA GLY A 46 -21.79 -32.69 0.58
C GLY A 46 -22.68 -32.38 -0.62
N LEU A 47 -22.26 -31.36 -1.34
CA LEU A 47 -22.93 -30.92 -2.56
C LEU A 47 -22.57 -31.87 -3.73
N ASP A 48 -23.41 -31.91 -4.77
CA ASP A 48 -23.06 -32.54 -6.03
C ASP A 48 -21.85 -31.85 -6.69
N ASP A 49 -21.17 -32.53 -7.61
CA ASP A 49 -19.94 -31.98 -8.24
C ASP A 49 -20.17 -30.65 -8.90
N PHE A 50 -21.29 -30.52 -9.64
CA PHE A 50 -21.63 -29.28 -10.32
C PHE A 50 -21.79 -28.12 -9.31
N ARG A 51 -22.56 -28.35 -8.27
CA ARG A 51 -22.86 -27.34 -7.27
C ARG A 51 -21.58 -26.92 -6.51
N LEU A 52 -20.76 -27.90 -6.16
CA LEU A 52 -19.48 -27.65 -5.45
C LEU A 52 -18.55 -26.80 -6.31
N ILE A 53 -18.39 -27.17 -7.59
CA ILE A 53 -17.55 -26.41 -8.53
C ILE A 53 -18.13 -25.02 -8.80
N ALA A 54 -19.44 -24.94 -9.06
CA ALA A 54 -20.11 -23.69 -9.36
C ALA A 54 -20.04 -22.69 -8.20
N GLU A 55 -20.28 -23.13 -6.97
CA GLU A 55 -20.14 -22.30 -5.76
C GLU A 55 -18.70 -21.82 -5.56
N GLN A 56 -17.74 -22.70 -5.83
CA GLN A 56 -16.34 -22.37 -5.69
C GLN A 56 -15.88 -21.39 -6.77
N VAL A 57 -16.16 -21.65 -8.05
CA VAL A 57 -15.77 -20.78 -9.17
C VAL A 57 -16.35 -19.37 -9.02
N THR A 58 -17.64 -19.28 -8.70
CA THR A 58 -18.30 -17.98 -8.56
C THR A 58 -17.78 -17.17 -7.38
N SER A 59 -17.50 -17.81 -6.24
CA SER A 59 -16.90 -17.15 -5.09
C SER A 59 -15.48 -16.69 -5.39
N GLY A 60 -14.66 -17.50 -6.07
CA GLY A 60 -13.31 -17.10 -6.47
C GLY A 60 -13.27 -15.94 -7.44
N LEU A 61 -14.12 -15.92 -8.45
CA LEU A 61 -14.25 -14.81 -9.38
C LEU A 61 -14.67 -13.51 -8.68
N ALA A 62 -15.65 -13.60 -7.78
CA ALA A 62 -16.07 -12.45 -6.98
C ALA A 62 -14.92 -11.93 -6.10
N ALA A 63 -14.17 -12.82 -5.43
CA ALA A 63 -13.02 -12.45 -4.61
C ALA A 63 -11.90 -11.76 -5.42
N LEU A 64 -11.61 -12.24 -6.64
CA LEU A 64 -10.62 -11.61 -7.54
C LEU A 64 -10.99 -10.17 -7.88
N ILE A 65 -12.28 -9.90 -8.13
CA ILE A 65 -12.76 -8.53 -8.39
C ILE A 65 -12.63 -7.69 -7.11
N MET A 66 -13.00 -8.24 -5.97
CA MET A 66 -13.00 -7.53 -4.70
C MET A 66 -11.57 -7.23 -4.18
N VAL A 67 -10.53 -7.94 -4.62
CA VAL A 67 -9.13 -7.54 -4.35
C VAL A 67 -8.84 -6.14 -4.88
N LEU A 68 -9.29 -5.83 -6.09
CA LEU A 68 -9.08 -4.50 -6.67
C LEU A 68 -9.74 -3.41 -5.82
N PHE A 69 -10.91 -3.72 -5.26
CA PHE A 69 -11.58 -2.83 -4.30
C PHE A 69 -10.70 -2.63 -3.05
N VAL A 70 -10.19 -3.70 -2.42
CA VAL A 70 -9.38 -3.59 -1.19
C VAL A 70 -8.10 -2.79 -1.44
N VAL A 71 -7.41 -3.01 -2.57
CA VAL A 71 -6.22 -2.25 -2.95
C VAL A 71 -6.53 -0.75 -3.05
N ARG A 72 -7.64 -0.39 -3.72
CA ARG A 72 -8.09 1.00 -3.85
C ARG A 72 -8.54 1.59 -2.53
N TRP A 73 -9.24 0.80 -1.71
CA TRP A 73 -9.70 1.22 -0.40
C TRP A 73 -8.55 1.56 0.54
N LEU A 74 -7.47 0.77 0.53
CA LEU A 74 -6.24 1.06 1.27
C LEU A 74 -5.51 2.32 0.79
N ASP A 75 -5.67 2.70 -0.48
CA ASP A 75 -5.14 3.97 -0.99
C ASP A 75 -5.93 5.16 -0.42
N LEU A 76 -7.25 5.03 -0.27
CA LEU A 76 -8.13 6.06 0.27
C LEU A 76 -8.06 6.14 1.80
N PHE A 77 -8.03 4.99 2.47
CA PHE A 77 -7.98 4.84 3.92
C PHE A 77 -6.72 4.09 4.36
N PRO A 78 -5.54 4.72 4.27
CA PRO A 78 -4.29 4.08 4.68
C PRO A 78 -4.26 3.82 6.19
N LEU A 79 -3.58 2.74 6.59
CA LEU A 79 -3.37 2.39 7.99
C LEU A 79 -2.46 3.43 8.66
N ARG A 80 -3.06 4.45 9.28
CA ARG A 80 -2.35 5.56 9.92
C ARG A 80 -2.23 5.35 11.42
N ARG A 81 -1.00 5.26 11.92
CA ARG A 81 -0.73 5.15 13.35
C ARG A 81 -1.13 6.41 14.13
N ASN A 82 -1.10 7.58 13.49
CA ASN A 82 -1.39 8.86 14.13
C ASN A 82 -2.90 9.15 14.28
N ASN A 83 -3.77 8.39 13.60
CA ASN A 83 -5.22 8.54 13.71
C ASN A 83 -5.91 7.16 13.66
N PRO A 84 -5.82 6.38 14.76
CA PRO A 84 -6.34 5.02 14.80
C PRO A 84 -7.87 4.96 14.70
N ALA A 85 -8.59 5.95 15.22
CA ALA A 85 -10.05 6.01 15.15
C ALA A 85 -10.54 6.14 13.70
N GLN A 86 -9.97 7.05 12.92
CA GLN A 86 -10.31 7.22 11.50
C GLN A 86 -9.96 5.96 10.69
N THR A 87 -8.82 5.34 10.98
CA THR A 87 -8.43 4.08 10.36
C THR A 87 -9.44 2.99 10.66
N LEU A 88 -9.84 2.82 11.92
CA LEU A 88 -10.81 1.81 12.33
C LEU A 88 -12.16 2.02 11.65
N VAL A 89 -12.72 3.23 11.72
CA VAL A 89 -14.00 3.56 11.09
C VAL A 89 -13.96 3.32 9.58
N GLY A 90 -12.88 3.75 8.91
CA GLY A 90 -12.70 3.52 7.48
C GLY A 90 -12.67 2.04 7.12
N HIS A 91 -11.97 1.20 7.92
CA HIS A 91 -11.88 -0.23 7.64
C HIS A 91 -13.12 -1.01 8.07
N VAL A 92 -13.86 -0.57 9.08
CA VAL A 92 -15.20 -1.13 9.38
C VAL A 92 -16.16 -0.86 8.21
N ALA A 93 -16.22 0.38 7.73
CA ALA A 93 -17.03 0.70 6.54
C ALA A 93 -16.57 -0.11 5.31
N GLY A 94 -15.25 -0.20 5.08
CA GLY A 94 -14.68 -1.00 4.00
C GLY A 94 -15.05 -2.48 4.07
N SER A 95 -15.08 -3.09 5.25
CA SER A 95 -15.47 -4.50 5.43
C SER A 95 -16.94 -4.74 5.12
N VAL A 96 -17.83 -3.80 5.47
CA VAL A 96 -19.26 -3.88 5.13
C VAL A 96 -19.47 -3.76 3.62
N ILE A 97 -18.81 -2.80 2.98
CA ILE A 97 -18.89 -2.62 1.52
C ILE A 97 -18.32 -3.84 0.80
N PHE A 98 -17.18 -4.36 1.28
CA PHE A 98 -16.56 -5.57 0.75
C PHE A 98 -17.52 -6.76 0.82
N ALA A 99 -18.06 -7.07 1.99
CA ALA A 99 -18.95 -8.21 2.19
C ALA A 99 -20.23 -8.09 1.35
N THR A 100 -20.83 -6.91 1.31
CA THR A 100 -22.01 -6.65 0.47
C THR A 100 -21.69 -6.81 -1.02
N GLY A 101 -20.60 -6.21 -1.49
CA GLY A 101 -20.15 -6.30 -2.88
C GLY A 101 -19.81 -7.73 -3.29
N HIS A 102 -19.07 -8.47 -2.45
CA HIS A 102 -18.75 -9.86 -2.67
C HIS A 102 -20.01 -10.73 -2.75
N PHE A 103 -20.95 -10.58 -1.81
CA PHE A 103 -22.22 -11.31 -1.82
C PHE A 103 -23.05 -11.04 -3.07
N LEU A 104 -23.14 -9.79 -3.51
CA LEU A 104 -23.86 -9.43 -4.73
C LEU A 104 -23.21 -10.03 -5.98
N LEU A 105 -21.88 -9.95 -6.08
CA LEU A 105 -21.13 -10.52 -7.21
C LEU A 105 -21.25 -12.04 -7.28
N LEU A 106 -21.05 -12.73 -6.15
CA LEU A 106 -21.16 -14.20 -6.15
C LEU A 106 -22.58 -14.64 -6.46
N SER A 107 -23.60 -13.91 -6.01
CA SER A 107 -25.02 -14.21 -6.30
C SER A 107 -25.32 -14.03 -7.78
N LEU A 108 -24.83 -12.93 -8.37
CA LEU A 108 -24.96 -12.67 -9.80
C LEU A 108 -24.27 -13.78 -10.62
N PHE A 109 -23.03 -14.13 -10.27
CA PHE A 109 -22.30 -15.18 -10.99
C PHE A 109 -22.93 -16.54 -10.84
N ARG A 110 -23.48 -16.88 -9.66
CA ARG A 110 -24.25 -18.11 -9.47
C ARG A 110 -25.50 -18.12 -10.33
N TYR A 111 -26.29 -17.06 -10.30
CA TYR A 111 -27.49 -16.95 -11.11
C TYR A 111 -27.17 -17.15 -12.60
N VAL A 112 -26.20 -16.43 -13.12
CA VAL A 112 -25.77 -16.52 -14.52
C VAL A 112 -25.20 -17.91 -14.83
N GLY A 113 -24.32 -18.45 -14.00
CA GLY A 113 -23.72 -19.76 -14.19
C GLY A 113 -24.78 -20.87 -14.24
N TYR A 114 -25.68 -20.91 -13.29
CA TYR A 114 -26.75 -21.92 -13.25
C TYR A 114 -27.67 -21.81 -14.48
N PHE A 115 -28.00 -20.58 -14.91
CA PHE A 115 -28.79 -20.35 -16.12
C PHE A 115 -28.13 -20.97 -17.37
N PHE A 116 -26.83 -20.75 -17.57
CA PHE A 116 -26.12 -21.31 -18.73
C PHE A 116 -26.07 -22.84 -18.75
N PHE A 117 -26.13 -23.48 -17.59
CA PHE A 117 -26.17 -24.94 -17.49
C PHE A 117 -27.60 -25.52 -17.41
N GLY A 118 -28.62 -24.71 -17.71
CA GLY A 118 -30.03 -25.14 -17.68
C GLY A 118 -30.52 -25.53 -16.28
N ARG A 119 -29.88 -25.02 -15.23
CA ARG A 119 -30.24 -25.29 -13.83
C ARG A 119 -30.82 -24.04 -13.18
N GLN A 120 -31.64 -24.20 -12.16
CA GLN A 120 -32.15 -23.09 -11.36
C GLN A 120 -31.31 -22.90 -10.12
N PHE A 121 -30.85 -21.66 -9.91
CA PHE A 121 -30.24 -21.24 -8.65
C PHE A 121 -31.34 -20.72 -7.73
N VAL A 122 -31.54 -21.39 -6.61
CA VAL A 122 -32.47 -20.97 -5.58
C VAL A 122 -31.68 -20.66 -4.31
N PHE A 123 -31.80 -19.42 -3.84
CA PHE A 123 -31.36 -19.14 -2.46
C PHE A 123 -32.20 -19.98 -1.53
N GLY A 124 -31.54 -20.83 -0.72
CA GLY A 124 -32.26 -21.67 0.24
C GLY A 124 -33.14 -20.82 1.17
N SER A 125 -34.11 -21.47 1.82
CA SER A 125 -35.11 -20.83 2.70
C SER A 125 -34.52 -20.01 3.88
N ARG A 126 -33.21 -20.18 4.16
CA ARG A 126 -32.49 -19.52 5.26
C ARG A 126 -31.61 -18.38 4.78
N VAL A 127 -32.18 -17.45 4.02
CA VAL A 127 -31.41 -16.33 3.42
C VAL A 127 -30.66 -15.51 4.47
N MET A 128 -31.26 -15.23 5.60
CA MET A 128 -30.65 -14.44 6.66
C MET A 128 -29.45 -15.17 7.33
N GLU A 129 -29.60 -16.46 7.60
CA GLU A 129 -28.49 -17.27 8.15
C GLU A 129 -27.30 -17.33 7.18
N ASN A 130 -27.60 -17.47 5.88
CA ASN A 130 -26.59 -17.48 4.83
C ASN A 130 -25.88 -16.12 4.72
N LEU A 131 -26.62 -15.01 4.83
CA LEU A 131 -26.02 -13.66 4.84
C LEU A 131 -25.09 -13.45 6.03
N VAL A 132 -25.50 -13.85 7.23
CA VAL A 132 -24.67 -13.75 8.43
C VAL A 132 -23.40 -14.59 8.29
N PHE A 133 -23.53 -15.82 7.77
CA PHE A 133 -22.39 -16.71 7.54
C PHE A 133 -21.41 -16.12 6.50
N GLU A 134 -21.90 -15.65 5.35
CA GLU A 134 -21.07 -15.03 4.33
C GLU A 134 -20.38 -13.78 4.87
N TYR A 135 -21.10 -12.93 5.62
CA TYR A 135 -20.54 -11.74 6.23
C TYR A 135 -19.39 -12.06 7.21
N GLN A 136 -19.57 -13.06 8.09
CA GLN A 136 -18.52 -13.50 9.01
C GLN A 136 -17.28 -14.05 8.30
N LYS A 137 -17.49 -14.77 7.20
CA LYS A 137 -16.41 -15.27 6.34
C LYS A 137 -15.68 -14.10 5.67
N ASP A 138 -16.43 -13.17 5.11
CA ASP A 138 -15.92 -12.05 4.32
C ASP A 138 -15.16 -11.02 5.16
N ILE A 139 -15.55 -10.80 6.42
CA ILE A 139 -14.73 -9.98 7.34
C ILE A 139 -13.33 -10.57 7.52
N LYS A 140 -13.23 -11.89 7.73
CA LYS A 140 -11.92 -12.56 7.88
C LYS A 140 -11.07 -12.45 6.63
N ILE A 141 -11.69 -12.61 5.46
CA ILE A 141 -11.04 -12.45 4.15
C ILE A 141 -10.56 -11.01 3.97
N TYR A 142 -11.43 -10.02 4.25
CA TYR A 142 -11.08 -8.60 4.15
C TYR A 142 -9.91 -8.23 5.06
N VAL A 143 -9.95 -8.61 6.33
CA VAL A 143 -8.87 -8.36 7.29
C VAL A 143 -7.57 -9.01 6.83
N GLY A 144 -7.62 -10.27 6.37
CA GLY A 144 -6.47 -10.97 5.81
C GLY A 144 -5.88 -10.26 4.60
N MET A 145 -6.70 -9.83 3.65
CA MET A 145 -6.26 -9.06 2.48
C MET A 145 -5.61 -7.74 2.89
N VAL A 146 -6.26 -6.96 3.78
CA VAL A 146 -5.70 -5.69 4.29
C VAL A 146 -4.34 -5.92 4.95
N ALA A 147 -4.22 -6.94 5.81
CA ALA A 147 -2.97 -7.25 6.50
C ALA A 147 -1.85 -7.62 5.50
N ILE A 148 -2.13 -8.52 4.55
CA ILE A 148 -1.13 -8.97 3.58
C ILE A 148 -0.73 -7.81 2.65
N ILE A 149 -1.68 -6.99 2.17
CA ILE A 149 -1.37 -5.80 1.34
C ILE A 149 -0.51 -4.81 2.12
N ALA A 150 -0.85 -4.56 3.38
CA ALA A 150 -0.09 -3.64 4.23
C ALA A 150 1.34 -4.14 4.48
N ILE A 151 1.49 -5.43 4.78
CA ILE A 151 2.81 -6.08 4.95
C ILE A 151 3.61 -6.00 3.64
N TYR A 152 3.03 -6.40 2.52
CA TYR A 152 3.68 -6.31 1.22
C TYR A 152 4.13 -4.87 0.91
N ARG A 153 3.27 -3.89 1.11
CA ARG A 153 3.59 -2.46 0.89
C ARG A 153 4.67 -1.97 1.85
N HIS A 154 4.68 -2.44 3.09
CA HIS A 154 5.72 -2.10 4.06
C HIS A 154 7.09 -2.58 3.61
N TYR A 155 7.22 -3.86 3.22
CA TYR A 155 8.50 -4.44 2.79
C TYR A 155 8.95 -4.02 1.39
N THR A 156 8.01 -3.66 0.51
CA THR A 156 8.33 -3.17 -0.84
C THR A 156 8.36 -1.65 -0.95
N ALA A 157 8.11 -0.93 0.16
CA ALA A 157 8.29 0.51 0.22
C ALA A 157 9.77 0.81 0.00
N VAL A 158 10.16 1.11 -1.24
CA VAL A 158 11.43 1.78 -1.49
C VAL A 158 11.37 3.08 -0.69
N PRO A 159 12.38 3.37 0.16
CA PRO A 159 12.45 4.68 0.80
C PRO A 159 12.27 5.71 -0.31
N ARG A 160 11.16 6.47 -0.27
CA ARG A 160 11.05 7.61 -1.17
C ARG A 160 12.32 8.41 -0.91
N PRO A 161 13.14 8.72 -1.94
CA PRO A 161 14.11 9.76 -1.77
C PRO A 161 13.31 10.91 -1.13
N VAL A 162 13.71 11.33 0.05
CA VAL A 162 13.11 12.53 0.67
C VAL A 162 13.14 13.53 -0.46
N ALA A 163 11.96 13.90 -0.97
CA ALA A 163 11.88 14.84 -2.06
C ALA A 163 12.73 16.00 -1.60
N ALA A 164 13.81 16.26 -2.32
CA ALA A 164 14.74 17.31 -1.94
C ALA A 164 13.85 18.52 -1.63
N ALA A 165 13.91 19.00 -0.39
CA ALA A 165 13.07 20.12 0.05
C ALA A 165 13.14 21.19 -1.06
N PRO A 166 12.02 21.82 -1.42
CA PRO A 166 12.01 22.85 -2.47
C PRO A 166 13.24 23.72 -2.30
N ALA A 167 13.87 24.14 -3.38
CA ALA A 167 15.14 24.88 -3.34
C ALA A 167 15.13 26.07 -2.36
N GLU A 168 13.96 26.60 -2.04
CA GLU A 168 13.74 27.66 -1.05
C GLU A 168 14.04 27.25 0.42
N THR A 169 14.17 25.95 0.74
CA THR A 169 14.38 25.47 2.13
C THR A 169 15.81 25.05 2.42
N ARG A 170 16.72 25.15 1.46
CA ARG A 170 18.13 24.78 1.66
C ARG A 170 18.91 25.95 2.24
N ARG A 171 18.86 26.07 3.57
CA ARG A 171 19.49 27.17 4.32
C ARG A 171 20.34 26.63 5.45
N LEU A 172 21.53 27.18 5.63
CA LEU A 172 22.40 26.90 6.76
C LEU A 172 22.21 27.99 7.82
N MET A 173 21.83 27.59 9.03
CA MET A 173 21.83 28.53 10.16
C MET A 173 23.24 28.59 10.74
N VAL A 174 23.83 29.77 10.78
CA VAL A 174 25.15 30.06 11.31
C VAL A 174 25.04 31.03 12.48
N GLN A 175 25.74 30.74 13.57
CA GLN A 175 25.78 31.61 14.72
C GLN A 175 26.93 32.63 14.54
N THR A 176 26.63 33.89 14.56
CA THR A 176 27.61 34.98 14.44
C THR A 176 27.70 35.73 15.75
N ARG A 177 28.70 36.62 15.90
CA ARG A 177 28.81 37.52 17.07
C ARG A 177 27.59 38.40 17.28
N ASN A 178 26.83 38.67 16.21
CA ASN A 178 25.67 39.60 16.20
C ASN A 178 24.32 38.81 16.16
N GLY A 179 24.29 37.52 16.49
CA GLY A 179 23.09 36.69 16.47
C GLY A 179 23.10 35.59 15.40
N GLU A 180 21.97 34.93 15.18
CA GLU A 180 21.80 33.92 14.17
C GLU A 180 21.61 34.53 12.79
N ARG A 181 22.30 33.94 11.80
CA ARG A 181 22.15 34.32 10.39
C ARG A 181 21.82 33.08 9.56
N VAL A 182 20.94 33.23 8.61
CA VAL A 182 20.52 32.16 7.70
C VAL A 182 21.19 32.39 6.35
N ILE A 183 22.00 31.43 5.90
CA ILE A 183 22.71 31.48 4.62
C ILE A 183 22.09 30.44 3.67
N PRO A 184 21.54 30.84 2.53
CA PRO A 184 21.11 29.92 1.48
C PRO A 184 22.28 29.09 0.96
N PHE A 185 22.06 27.81 0.62
CA PHE A 185 23.14 26.93 0.15
C PHE A 185 23.78 27.35 -1.16
N ASP A 186 23.03 28.02 -2.01
CA ASP A 186 23.49 28.60 -3.29
C ASP A 186 24.44 29.77 -3.13
N GLN A 187 24.50 30.36 -1.93
CA GLN A 187 25.41 31.44 -1.58
C GLN A 187 26.70 30.97 -0.93
N ILE A 188 26.79 29.66 -0.57
CA ILE A 188 27.97 29.07 0.03
C ILE A 188 28.97 28.70 -1.07
N GLU A 189 30.16 29.31 -1.02
CA GLU A 189 31.23 29.07 -1.99
C GLU A 189 32.03 27.84 -1.62
N PHE A 190 32.53 27.77 -0.37
CA PHE A 190 33.22 26.62 0.18
C PHE A 190 33.22 26.60 1.71
N LEU A 191 33.64 25.47 2.27
CA LEU A 191 33.73 25.23 3.71
C LEU A 191 35.14 24.82 4.04
N GLU A 192 35.73 25.42 5.08
CA GLU A 192 37.08 25.12 5.53
C GLU A 192 37.09 24.68 7.00
N ALA A 193 37.84 23.62 7.31
CA ALA A 193 37.99 23.16 8.69
C ALA A 193 39.03 24.01 9.42
N ALA A 194 38.63 24.67 10.52
CA ALA A 194 39.46 25.50 11.35
C ALA A 194 39.44 25.02 12.82
N ARG A 195 40.25 23.98 13.15
CA ARG A 195 40.31 23.32 14.47
C ARG A 195 38.93 22.85 14.97
N ASN A 196 38.33 23.57 15.92
CA ASN A 196 37.05 23.25 16.53
C ASN A 196 35.86 23.97 15.87
N TYR A 197 36.09 24.67 14.75
CA TYR A 197 35.13 25.43 14.01
C TYR A 197 35.21 25.09 12.51
N ILE A 198 34.18 25.40 11.80
CA ILE A 198 34.16 25.40 10.33
C ILE A 198 33.94 26.83 9.90
N VAL A 199 34.75 27.31 8.98
CA VAL A 199 34.56 28.59 8.29
C VAL A 199 33.71 28.35 7.09
N VAL A 200 32.58 29.03 7.03
CA VAL A 200 31.66 29.04 5.89
C VAL A 200 31.95 30.31 5.09
N HIS A 201 32.45 30.16 3.87
CA HIS A 201 32.65 31.27 2.93
C HIS A 201 31.39 31.44 2.10
N ALA A 202 30.75 32.61 2.19
CA ALA A 202 29.51 32.91 1.47
C ALA A 202 29.45 34.41 1.12
N ASN A 203 29.26 34.73 -0.17
CA ASN A 203 29.20 36.10 -0.70
C ASN A 203 30.34 36.99 -0.25
N GLY A 204 31.60 36.45 -0.26
CA GLY A 204 32.78 37.18 0.17
C GLY A 204 32.88 37.47 1.67
N HIS A 205 32.04 36.81 2.50
CA HIS A 205 32.07 36.91 3.96
C HIS A 205 32.40 35.57 4.58
N GLU A 206 33.03 35.57 5.76
CA GLU A 206 33.39 34.38 6.53
C GLU A 206 32.52 34.28 7.77
N PHE A 207 31.95 33.09 7.98
CA PHE A 207 31.12 32.78 9.13
C PHE A 207 31.68 31.57 9.87
N LEU A 208 31.95 31.75 11.18
CA LEU A 208 32.44 30.66 12.04
C LEU A 208 31.24 29.85 12.55
N VAL A 209 31.24 28.55 12.26
CA VAL A 209 30.19 27.61 12.69
C VAL A 209 30.81 26.57 13.61
N ARG A 210 30.28 26.41 14.80
CA ARG A 210 30.68 25.33 15.73
C ARG A 210 29.93 24.06 15.38
N ASP A 211 30.46 23.32 14.42
CA ASP A 211 29.88 22.03 13.95
C ASP A 211 31.02 21.14 13.47
N THR A 212 30.73 19.88 13.15
CA THR A 212 31.67 18.96 12.54
C THR A 212 31.48 18.90 11.01
N MET A 213 32.57 18.67 10.28
CA MET A 213 32.51 18.52 8.82
C MET A 213 31.53 17.41 8.40
N ALA A 214 31.53 16.28 9.12
CA ALA A 214 30.61 15.15 8.87
C ALA A 214 29.14 15.53 9.09
N ASN A 215 28.83 16.44 10.03
CA ASN A 215 27.47 16.93 10.25
C ASN A 215 27.04 17.90 9.16
N LEU A 216 27.94 18.79 8.73
CA LEU A 216 27.67 19.71 7.62
C LEU A 216 27.55 18.97 6.28
N GLU A 217 28.34 17.94 6.02
CA GLU A 217 28.16 17.08 4.85
C GLU A 217 26.76 16.47 4.81
N ARG A 218 26.23 16.01 5.95
CA ARG A 218 24.85 15.49 6.02
C ARG A 218 23.80 16.59 5.77
N LYS A 219 23.99 17.78 6.32
CA LYS A 219 23.09 18.92 6.12
C LYS A 219 23.09 19.39 4.66
N LEU A 220 24.27 19.36 4.03
CA LEU A 220 24.46 19.74 2.62
C LEU A 220 24.19 18.59 1.63
N ALA A 221 23.84 17.40 2.13
CA ALA A 221 23.54 16.26 1.28
C ALA A 221 22.45 16.58 0.28
N GLY A 222 22.76 16.40 -1.01
CA GLY A 222 21.88 16.75 -2.13
C GLY A 222 22.01 18.19 -2.64
N ALA A 223 22.93 19.00 -2.11
CA ALA A 223 23.45 20.20 -2.75
C ALA A 223 24.70 19.85 -3.56
N SER A 224 25.09 20.74 -4.48
CA SER A 224 26.23 20.52 -5.41
C SER A 224 27.59 20.70 -4.71
N PHE A 225 27.77 20.14 -3.51
CA PHE A 225 29.02 20.19 -2.77
C PHE A 225 29.73 18.83 -2.82
N ALA A 226 31.06 18.87 -3.04
CA ALA A 226 31.93 17.72 -2.99
C ALA A 226 33.07 17.97 -2.00
N ARG A 227 33.46 16.94 -1.25
CA ARG A 227 34.60 17.04 -0.36
C ARG A 227 35.90 16.89 -1.15
N SER A 228 36.73 17.91 -1.17
CA SER A 228 38.01 17.94 -1.90
C SER A 228 39.17 17.30 -1.15
N HIS A 229 39.17 17.31 0.20
CA HIS A 229 40.23 16.77 1.04
C HIS A 229 39.69 16.08 2.30
N ARG A 230 40.39 15.00 2.73
CA ARG A 230 40.16 14.32 4.01
C ARG A 230 41.26 14.76 5.01
N SER A 231 41.18 15.91 5.55
CA SER A 231 42.00 16.29 6.71
C SER A 231 41.21 16.21 7.98
#